data_37143d7c330c942086c0722675a0d23e
#
_entry.id   37143d7c330c942086c0722675a0d23e
#
_cell.length_a   1.000
_cell.length_b   1.000
_cell.length_c   1.000
_cell.angle_alpha   90.00
_cell.angle_beta   90.00
_cell.angle_gamma   90.00
#
_symmetry.space_group_name_H-M   'P 1'
#
loop_
_entity.id
_entity.type
_entity.pdbx_description
1 polymer ?
#
loop_
_entity_poly.entity_id
_entity_poly.type
_entity_poly.pdbx_seq_one_letter_code
_entity_poly.pdbx_strand_id
1 'polypeptide(L)'
;MKEEVICILCERNAEKAHIPDKVGYFIKCDICGEYFLASPEIFESSYTDLPREKRAMISSYTRDCFEHSKEPPQLEDAGYLSGIITEYENKSFDDKIKNLILFIRKKSPELGYNVLLEAQKDYPVTYSVDPGGFKEVLNNAVEQRLVRSIESGFELTEQGYALGTELMEKE
;
A
#
# COMPACT_ATOMS: atom_id res chain seq x y z
N MET A 1 8.64 -7.75 -22.98
CA MET A 1 8.00 -6.56 -23.59
C MET A 1 7.10 -5.98 -22.51
N LYS A 2 7.19 -4.68 -22.22
CA LYS A 2 6.31 -3.98 -21.27
C LYS A 2 5.12 -3.41 -22.03
N GLU A 3 3.95 -3.49 -21.45
CA GLU A 3 2.69 -3.03 -22.02
C GLU A 3 1.98 -2.17 -20.97
N GLU A 4 1.45 -1.00 -21.39
CA GLU A 4 0.60 -0.18 -20.54
C GLU A 4 -0.78 -0.81 -20.41
N VAL A 5 -1.26 -0.92 -19.18
CA VAL A 5 -2.56 -1.52 -18.85
C VAL A 5 -3.25 -0.73 -17.74
N ILE A 6 -4.53 -1.00 -17.53
CA ILE A 6 -5.22 -0.53 -16.32
C ILE A 6 -5.02 -1.55 -15.19
N CYS A 7 -4.55 -1.07 -14.06
CA CYS A 7 -4.39 -1.89 -12.86
C CYS A 7 -5.74 -2.41 -12.39
N ILE A 8 -5.87 -3.71 -12.29
CA ILE A 8 -7.13 -4.35 -11.87
C ILE A 8 -7.50 -4.01 -10.42
N LEU A 9 -6.53 -3.63 -9.57
CA LEU A 9 -6.75 -3.31 -8.15
C LEU A 9 -7.29 -1.90 -7.93
N CYS A 10 -6.69 -0.90 -8.55
CA CYS A 10 -7.00 0.51 -8.30
C CYS A 10 -7.56 1.27 -9.50
N GLU A 11 -7.69 0.59 -10.66
CA GLU A 11 -8.21 1.17 -11.92
C GLU A 11 -7.40 2.37 -12.45
N ARG A 12 -6.09 2.40 -12.13
CA ARG A 12 -5.14 3.40 -12.62
C ARG A 12 -4.15 2.76 -13.59
N ASN A 13 -3.40 3.60 -14.31
CA ASN A 13 -2.37 3.11 -15.22
C ASN A 13 -1.32 2.28 -14.49
N ALA A 14 -0.89 1.22 -15.12
CA ALA A 14 0.14 0.30 -14.67
C ALA A 14 0.92 -0.28 -15.84
N GLU A 15 2.07 -0.88 -15.57
CA GLU A 15 2.85 -1.64 -16.53
C GLU A 15 2.59 -3.14 -16.34
N LYS A 16 2.39 -3.86 -17.43
CA LYS A 16 2.31 -5.32 -17.47
C LYS A 16 3.55 -5.88 -18.17
N ALA A 17 4.12 -6.94 -17.62
CA ALA A 17 5.22 -7.67 -18.23
C ALA A 17 5.02 -9.17 -18.15
N HIS A 18 5.42 -9.88 -19.21
CA HIS A 18 5.56 -11.33 -19.16
C HIS A 18 6.89 -11.72 -18.52
N ILE A 19 6.87 -12.70 -17.63
CA ILE A 19 8.08 -13.34 -17.10
C ILE A 19 8.29 -14.62 -17.91
N PRO A 20 9.45 -14.83 -18.52
CA PRO A 20 9.77 -16.08 -19.18
C PRO A 20 9.53 -17.28 -18.24
N ASP A 21 8.99 -18.36 -18.78
CA ASP A 21 8.73 -19.63 -18.08
C ASP A 21 7.67 -19.56 -16.94
N LYS A 22 6.96 -18.44 -16.80
CA LYS A 22 5.79 -18.33 -15.88
C LYS A 22 4.50 -18.09 -16.65
N VAL A 23 3.46 -18.81 -16.25
CA VAL A 23 2.10 -18.53 -16.72
C VAL A 23 1.57 -17.35 -15.89
N GLY A 24 1.12 -16.29 -16.58
CA GLY A 24 0.59 -15.09 -15.92
C GLY A 24 1.37 -13.82 -16.23
N TYR A 25 1.09 -12.77 -15.47
CA TYR A 25 1.64 -11.45 -15.71
C TYR A 25 2.19 -10.81 -14.44
N PHE A 26 3.32 -10.16 -14.58
CA PHE A 26 3.85 -9.25 -13.58
C PHE A 26 3.23 -7.87 -13.80
N ILE A 27 2.70 -7.26 -12.75
CA ILE A 27 2.10 -5.93 -12.76
C ILE A 27 2.94 -5.00 -11.88
N LYS A 28 3.24 -3.83 -12.40
CA LYS A 28 3.88 -2.73 -11.68
C LYS A 28 2.94 -1.53 -11.69
N CYS A 29 2.48 -1.12 -10.52
CA CYS A 29 1.55 -0.03 -10.32
C CYS A 29 2.07 0.95 -9.26
N ASP A 30 2.05 2.25 -9.55
CA ASP A 30 2.52 3.29 -8.62
C ASP A 30 1.71 3.35 -7.31
N ILE A 31 0.47 2.85 -7.34
CA ILE A 31 -0.42 2.85 -6.17
C ILE A 31 -0.33 1.53 -5.41
N CYS A 32 -0.47 0.40 -6.12
CA CYS A 32 -0.58 -0.92 -5.51
C CYS A 32 0.78 -1.61 -5.29
N GLY A 33 1.88 -1.04 -5.81
CA GLY A 33 3.18 -1.70 -5.81
C GLY A 33 3.32 -2.75 -6.92
N GLU A 34 4.08 -3.80 -6.65
CA GLU A 34 4.41 -4.86 -7.59
C GLU A 34 3.76 -6.18 -7.17
N TYR A 35 3.15 -6.89 -8.12
CA TYR A 35 2.50 -8.18 -7.85
C TYR A 35 2.43 -9.04 -9.13
N PHE A 36 2.23 -10.33 -8.95
CA PHE A 36 2.10 -11.31 -10.02
C PHE A 36 0.69 -11.90 -10.07
N LEU A 37 0.09 -11.92 -11.25
CA LEU A 37 -1.19 -12.57 -11.52
C LEU A 37 -0.94 -13.95 -12.12
N ALA A 38 -1.10 -15.02 -11.34
CA ALA A 38 -0.79 -16.38 -11.77
C ALA A 38 -1.76 -16.93 -12.81
N SER A 39 -3.02 -16.55 -12.73
CA SER A 39 -4.08 -17.00 -13.65
C SER A 39 -5.01 -15.82 -13.97
N PRO A 40 -4.62 -14.96 -14.92
CA PRO A 40 -5.36 -13.74 -15.21
C PRO A 40 -6.85 -13.95 -15.48
N GLU A 41 -7.21 -15.00 -16.22
CA GLU A 41 -8.59 -15.29 -16.57
C GLU A 41 -9.46 -15.66 -15.35
N ILE A 42 -8.91 -16.47 -14.45
CA ILE A 42 -9.59 -16.86 -13.20
C ILE A 42 -9.65 -15.64 -12.26
N PHE A 43 -8.57 -14.89 -12.22
CA PHE A 43 -8.46 -13.70 -11.39
C PHE A 43 -9.43 -12.63 -11.86
N GLU A 44 -9.46 -12.30 -13.15
CA GLU A 44 -10.36 -11.30 -13.72
C GLU A 44 -11.83 -11.63 -13.46
N SER A 45 -12.23 -12.90 -13.65
CA SER A 45 -13.61 -13.33 -13.38
C SER A 45 -14.00 -13.26 -11.90
N SER A 46 -13.07 -13.56 -11.00
CA SER A 46 -13.29 -13.49 -9.54
C SER A 46 -13.22 -12.06 -9.01
N TYR A 47 -12.55 -11.16 -9.74
CA TYR A 47 -12.17 -9.86 -9.28
C TYR A 47 -13.10 -8.74 -9.74
N THR A 48 -13.66 -8.83 -10.93
CA THR A 48 -14.65 -7.88 -11.45
C THR A 48 -15.88 -7.78 -10.56
N ASP A 49 -16.21 -8.85 -9.85
CA ASP A 49 -17.36 -8.91 -8.95
C ASP A 49 -17.04 -8.45 -7.50
N LEU A 50 -15.76 -8.16 -7.18
CA LEU A 50 -15.41 -7.70 -5.85
C LEU A 50 -15.77 -6.22 -5.66
N PRO A 51 -16.45 -5.86 -4.55
CA PRO A 51 -16.67 -4.47 -4.17
C PRO A 51 -15.34 -3.70 -4.06
N ARG A 52 -15.40 -2.39 -4.31
CA ARG A 52 -14.25 -1.49 -4.27
C ARG A 52 -13.47 -1.60 -2.96
N GLU A 53 -14.17 -1.69 -1.84
CA GLU A 53 -13.61 -1.81 -0.51
C GLU A 53 -12.72 -3.07 -0.40
N LYS A 54 -13.19 -4.19 -0.91
CA LYS A 54 -12.43 -5.45 -0.90
C LYS A 54 -11.22 -5.41 -1.84
N ARG A 55 -11.37 -4.78 -3.01
CA ARG A 55 -10.24 -4.54 -3.91
C ARG A 55 -9.17 -3.67 -3.26
N ALA A 56 -9.58 -2.66 -2.49
CA ALA A 56 -8.66 -1.79 -1.76
C ALA A 56 -7.84 -2.56 -0.70
N MET A 57 -8.42 -3.57 -0.04
CA MET A 57 -7.68 -4.41 0.91
C MET A 57 -6.57 -5.21 0.20
N ILE A 58 -6.84 -5.75 -0.97
CA ILE A 58 -5.81 -6.43 -1.76
C ILE A 58 -4.74 -5.44 -2.25
N SER A 59 -5.13 -4.24 -2.69
CA SER A 59 -4.20 -3.17 -3.04
C SER A 59 -3.30 -2.79 -1.86
N SER A 60 -3.85 -2.71 -0.66
CA SER A 60 -3.09 -2.45 0.56
C SER A 60 -2.08 -3.57 0.86
N TYR A 61 -2.49 -4.83 0.70
CA TYR A 61 -1.58 -5.97 0.86
C TYR A 61 -0.42 -5.94 -0.13
N THR A 62 -0.69 -5.72 -1.41
CA THR A 62 0.37 -5.68 -2.44
C THR A 62 1.30 -4.49 -2.22
N ARG A 63 0.76 -3.33 -1.83
CA ARG A 63 1.55 -2.16 -1.46
C ARG A 63 2.39 -2.42 -0.22
N ASP A 64 1.85 -3.06 0.79
CA ASP A 64 2.55 -3.43 2.01
C ASP A 64 3.76 -4.35 1.71
N CYS A 65 3.57 -5.38 0.88
CA CYS A 65 4.67 -6.21 0.40
C CYS A 65 5.75 -5.38 -0.30
N PHE A 66 5.38 -4.44 -1.15
CA PHE A 66 6.31 -3.59 -1.88
C PHE A 66 7.10 -2.66 -0.95
N GLU A 67 6.45 -1.97 -0.02
CA GLU A 67 7.09 -1.05 0.93
C GLU A 67 8.01 -1.77 1.94
N HIS A 68 7.76 -3.05 2.20
CA HIS A 68 8.56 -3.89 3.07
C HIS A 68 9.63 -4.72 2.32
N SER A 69 9.88 -4.38 1.05
CA SER A 69 10.86 -5.07 0.20
C SER A 69 10.71 -6.60 0.16
N LYS A 70 9.48 -7.08 0.33
CA LYS A 70 9.13 -8.49 0.16
C LYS A 70 9.09 -8.84 -1.31
N GLU A 71 9.20 -10.12 -1.63
CA GLU A 71 8.97 -10.57 -3.00
C GLU A 71 7.55 -10.16 -3.44
N PRO A 72 7.38 -9.76 -4.72
CA PRO A 72 6.06 -9.43 -5.25
C PRO A 72 5.08 -10.57 -5.02
N PRO A 73 3.97 -10.35 -4.31
CA PRO A 73 3.04 -11.42 -3.98
C PRO A 73 2.38 -11.98 -5.23
N GLN A 74 2.17 -13.28 -5.22
CA GLN A 74 1.44 -13.97 -6.26
C GLN A 74 -0.04 -14.01 -5.88
N LEU A 75 -0.85 -13.29 -6.64
CA LEU A 75 -2.30 -13.31 -6.46
C LEU A 75 -2.88 -14.51 -7.21
N GLU A 76 -3.45 -15.45 -6.46
CA GLU A 76 -3.88 -16.76 -6.98
C GLU A 76 -5.41 -16.81 -7.18
N ASP A 77 -6.12 -17.40 -6.26
CA ASP A 77 -7.53 -17.69 -6.36
C ASP A 77 -8.39 -16.92 -5.32
N ALA A 78 -9.71 -17.07 -5.44
CA ALA A 78 -10.65 -16.41 -4.55
C ALA A 78 -10.49 -16.80 -3.07
N GLY A 79 -10.04 -18.01 -2.77
CA GLY A 79 -9.78 -18.46 -1.40
C GLY A 79 -8.60 -17.73 -0.77
N TYR A 80 -7.50 -17.62 -1.50
CA TYR A 80 -6.33 -16.84 -1.11
C TYR A 80 -6.68 -15.36 -0.90
N LEU A 81 -7.43 -14.76 -1.84
CA LEU A 81 -7.87 -13.37 -1.73
C LEU A 81 -8.80 -13.12 -0.54
N SER A 82 -9.67 -14.07 -0.21
CA SER A 82 -10.55 -13.98 0.96
C SER A 82 -9.77 -13.88 2.28
N GLY A 83 -8.68 -14.63 2.40
CA GLY A 83 -7.78 -14.55 3.55
C GLY A 83 -7.15 -13.16 3.70
N ILE A 84 -6.62 -12.60 2.60
CA ILE A 84 -6.05 -11.25 2.56
C ILE A 84 -7.11 -10.21 2.95
N ILE A 85 -8.28 -10.26 2.33
CA ILE A 85 -9.37 -9.32 2.60
C ILE A 85 -9.71 -9.31 4.09
N THR A 86 -9.91 -10.49 4.68
CA THR A 86 -10.24 -10.64 6.10
C THR A 86 -9.15 -10.06 7.01
N GLU A 87 -7.89 -10.30 6.70
CA GLU A 87 -6.77 -9.75 7.47
C GLU A 87 -6.77 -8.23 7.44
N TYR A 88 -6.89 -7.63 6.25
CA TYR A 88 -6.76 -6.18 6.09
C TYR A 88 -8.00 -5.40 6.49
N GLU A 89 -9.20 -5.99 6.41
CA GLU A 89 -10.43 -5.43 6.99
C GLU A 89 -10.35 -5.29 8.51
N ASN A 90 -9.60 -6.18 9.18
CA ASN A 90 -9.44 -6.19 10.63
C ASN A 90 -8.32 -5.27 11.15
N LYS A 91 -7.58 -4.58 10.28
CA LYS A 91 -6.55 -3.61 10.72
C LYS A 91 -7.21 -2.47 11.49
N SER A 92 -6.78 -2.28 12.73
CA SER A 92 -7.26 -1.22 13.60
C SER A 92 -6.80 0.16 13.09
N PHE A 93 -7.42 1.22 13.60
CA PHE A 93 -6.99 2.58 13.26
C PHE A 93 -5.55 2.87 13.76
N ASP A 94 -5.17 2.28 14.88
CA ASP A 94 -3.80 2.34 15.40
C ASP A 94 -2.79 1.64 14.45
N ASP A 95 -3.15 0.51 13.86
CA ASP A 95 -2.32 -0.15 12.85
C ASP A 95 -2.12 0.75 11.61
N LYS A 96 -3.15 1.46 11.19
CA LYS A 96 -3.08 2.42 10.08
C LYS A 96 -2.10 3.56 10.37
N ILE A 97 -2.15 4.12 11.58
CA ILE A 97 -1.23 5.17 12.02
C ILE A 97 0.20 4.62 12.07
N LYS A 98 0.41 3.46 12.70
CA LYS A 98 1.73 2.83 12.78
C LYS A 98 2.34 2.59 11.41
N ASN A 99 1.55 2.09 10.46
CA ASN A 99 2.04 1.86 9.10
C ASN A 99 2.38 3.17 8.38
N LEU A 100 1.59 4.23 8.58
CA LEU A 100 1.93 5.56 8.07
C LEU A 100 3.25 6.08 8.64
N ILE A 101 3.45 5.96 9.95
CA ILE A 101 4.69 6.39 10.61
C ILE A 101 5.89 5.61 10.10
N LEU A 102 5.76 4.30 9.97
CA LEU A 102 6.80 3.43 9.41
C LEU A 102 7.15 3.83 7.97
N PHE A 103 6.15 4.07 7.13
CA PHE A 103 6.32 4.53 5.75
C PHE A 103 7.07 5.86 5.66
N ILE A 104 6.69 6.85 6.48
CA ILE A 104 7.38 8.14 6.53
C ILE A 104 8.81 7.94 7.04
N ARG A 105 9.01 7.11 8.07
CA ARG A 105 10.32 6.84 8.67
C ARG A 105 11.31 6.21 7.67
N LYS A 106 10.85 5.26 6.85
CA LYS A 106 11.65 4.65 5.78
C LYS A 106 12.13 5.66 4.74
N LYS A 107 11.34 6.72 4.51
CA LYS A 107 11.68 7.82 3.59
C LYS A 107 12.50 8.94 4.26
N SER A 108 12.64 8.91 5.58
CA SER A 108 13.30 9.96 6.36
C SER A 108 14.67 9.46 6.86
N PRO A 109 15.79 9.79 6.20
CA PRO A 109 17.11 9.36 6.64
C PRO A 109 17.47 9.93 8.01
N GLU A 110 16.94 11.11 8.36
CA GLU A 110 17.19 11.82 9.61
C GLU A 110 15.94 12.52 10.14
N LEU A 111 15.95 12.89 11.40
CA LEU A 111 14.89 13.68 12.04
C LEU A 111 14.74 15.04 11.34
N GLY A 112 13.49 15.47 11.11
CA GLY A 112 13.17 16.72 10.42
C GLY A 112 13.25 16.64 8.89
N TYR A 113 13.47 15.44 8.33
CA TYR A 113 13.45 15.26 6.88
C TYR A 113 12.04 15.42 6.32
N ASN A 114 11.92 16.27 5.29
CA ASN A 114 10.63 16.51 4.62
C ASN A 114 10.27 15.36 3.68
N VAL A 115 9.11 14.77 3.88
CA VAL A 115 8.55 13.71 3.04
C VAL A 115 7.31 14.23 2.32
N LEU A 116 7.30 14.08 1.00
CA LEU A 116 6.09 14.33 0.20
C LEU A 116 5.16 13.12 0.30
N LEU A 117 3.93 13.36 0.72
CA LEU A 117 2.85 12.37 0.77
C LEU A 117 1.78 12.73 -0.25
N GLU A 118 1.49 11.81 -1.14
CA GLU A 118 0.49 11.98 -2.20
C GLU A 118 -0.72 11.10 -1.91
N ALA A 119 -1.77 11.67 -1.28
CA ALA A 119 -2.96 10.91 -0.90
C ALA A 119 -3.54 10.07 -2.06
N GLN A 120 -3.44 10.54 -3.31
CA GLN A 120 -3.91 9.82 -4.50
C GLN A 120 -3.09 8.55 -4.81
N LYS A 121 -1.85 8.46 -4.32
CA LYS A 121 -0.96 7.30 -4.52
C LYS A 121 -0.76 6.50 -3.25
N ASP A 122 -0.69 7.17 -2.10
CA ASP A 122 -0.22 6.57 -0.86
C ASP A 122 -1.35 6.00 0.02
N TYR A 123 -2.64 6.15 -0.37
CA TYR A 123 -3.76 5.68 0.44
C TYR A 123 -3.70 4.19 0.81
N PRO A 124 -3.16 3.25 -0.01
CA PRO A 124 -3.08 1.86 0.39
C PRO A 124 -2.11 1.60 1.54
N VAL A 125 -1.11 2.48 1.74
CA VAL A 125 -0.16 2.38 2.86
C VAL A 125 -0.86 2.42 4.21
N THR A 126 -1.98 3.11 4.31
CA THR A 126 -2.77 3.20 5.53
C THR A 126 -3.97 2.25 5.54
N TYR A 127 -3.97 1.22 4.70
CA TYR A 127 -5.11 0.31 4.55
C TYR A 127 -6.42 1.04 4.29
N SER A 128 -6.34 2.18 3.60
CA SER A 128 -7.49 3.02 3.28
C SER A 128 -8.08 2.64 1.93
N VAL A 129 -9.40 2.77 1.80
CA VAL A 129 -10.13 2.47 0.56
C VAL A 129 -9.89 3.53 -0.51
N ASP A 130 -9.61 4.75 -0.08
CA ASP A 130 -9.46 5.91 -0.95
C ASP A 130 -8.58 7.01 -0.31
N PRO A 131 -8.27 8.08 -1.08
CA PRO A 131 -7.50 9.21 -0.57
C PRO A 131 -8.12 9.95 0.62
N GLY A 132 -9.43 9.86 0.80
CA GLY A 132 -10.14 10.47 1.95
C GLY A 132 -9.75 9.78 3.25
N GLY A 133 -9.82 8.45 3.27
CA GLY A 133 -9.40 7.66 4.42
C GLY A 133 -7.92 7.85 4.77
N PHE A 134 -7.04 8.00 3.78
CA PHE A 134 -5.63 8.33 4.02
C PHE A 134 -5.48 9.68 4.73
N LYS A 135 -6.20 10.71 4.27
CA LYS A 135 -6.15 12.04 4.90
C LYS A 135 -6.64 12.02 6.33
N GLU A 136 -7.65 11.20 6.63
CA GLU A 136 -8.16 11.02 8.00
C GLU A 136 -7.06 10.44 8.92
N VAL A 137 -6.37 9.38 8.48
CA VAL A 137 -5.26 8.79 9.24
C VAL A 137 -4.12 9.79 9.42
N LEU A 138 -3.75 10.53 8.37
CA LEU A 138 -2.69 11.54 8.41
C LEU A 138 -3.04 12.68 9.37
N ASN A 139 -4.26 13.21 9.31
CA ASN A 139 -4.72 14.25 10.23
C ASN A 139 -4.66 13.78 11.69
N ASN A 140 -5.07 12.56 11.96
CA ASN A 140 -5.00 11.98 13.29
C ASN A 140 -3.55 11.81 13.77
N ALA A 141 -2.63 11.40 12.90
CA ALA A 141 -1.20 11.34 13.22
C ALA A 141 -0.62 12.74 13.54
N VAL A 142 -1.12 13.79 12.88
CA VAL A 142 -0.75 15.19 13.20
C VAL A 142 -1.34 15.61 14.56
N GLU A 143 -2.60 15.31 14.85
CA GLU A 143 -3.25 15.60 16.13
C GLU A 143 -2.54 14.90 17.30
N GLN A 144 -2.09 13.65 17.09
CA GLN A 144 -1.28 12.90 18.06
C GLN A 144 0.17 13.39 18.16
N ARG A 145 0.56 14.40 17.40
CA ARG A 145 1.92 14.96 17.35
C ARG A 145 3.00 13.95 16.96
N LEU A 146 2.65 12.98 16.13
CA LEU A 146 3.60 12.03 15.54
C LEU A 146 4.18 12.58 14.23
N VAL A 147 3.38 13.36 13.51
CA VAL A 147 3.72 14.00 12.24
C VAL A 147 3.46 15.51 12.36
N ARG A 148 4.28 16.30 11.69
CA ARG A 148 4.10 17.76 11.56
C ARG A 148 3.94 18.11 10.09
N SER A 149 2.90 18.91 9.76
CA SER A 149 2.75 19.51 8.44
C SER A 149 3.67 20.73 8.32
N ILE A 150 4.38 20.83 7.20
CA ILE A 150 5.23 21.95 6.83
C ILE A 150 4.84 22.45 5.43
N GLU A 151 5.35 23.60 5.01
CA GLU A 151 4.96 24.22 3.71
C GLU A 151 5.09 23.27 2.50
N SER A 152 6.09 22.43 2.49
CA SER A 152 6.43 21.57 1.35
C SER A 152 6.14 20.07 1.57
N GLY A 153 5.47 19.69 2.67
CA GLY A 153 5.18 18.29 2.95
C GLY A 153 4.95 17.97 4.41
N PHE A 154 5.51 16.86 4.86
CA PHE A 154 5.36 16.34 6.21
C PHE A 154 6.69 15.87 6.76
N GLU A 155 6.87 16.02 8.06
CA GLU A 155 8.03 15.49 8.77
C GLU A 155 7.61 14.77 10.06
N LEU A 156 8.40 13.79 10.47
CA LEU A 156 8.20 13.14 11.76
C LEU A 156 8.64 14.08 12.89
N THR A 157 7.86 14.16 13.94
CA THR A 157 8.31 14.74 15.20
C THR A 157 9.32 13.82 15.88
N GLU A 158 9.97 14.24 16.97
CA GLU A 158 10.86 13.37 17.76
C GLU A 158 10.14 12.08 18.20
N GLN A 159 8.88 12.20 18.65
CA GLN A 159 8.07 11.06 19.07
C GLN A 159 7.74 10.13 17.88
N GLY A 160 7.34 10.71 16.76
CA GLY A 160 7.04 9.94 15.54
C GLY A 160 8.28 9.24 14.98
N TYR A 161 9.43 9.90 15.00
CA TYR A 161 10.70 9.33 14.55
C TYR A 161 11.15 8.17 15.43
N ALA A 162 11.04 8.30 16.76
CA ALA A 162 11.34 7.23 17.70
C ALA A 162 10.43 6.02 17.50
N LEU A 163 9.11 6.25 17.40
CA LEU A 163 8.14 5.20 17.10
C LEU A 163 8.45 4.48 15.77
N GLY A 164 8.72 5.24 14.71
CA GLY A 164 9.05 4.68 13.41
C GLY A 164 10.34 3.85 13.44
N THR A 165 11.34 4.26 14.21
CA THR A 165 12.58 3.50 14.42
C THR A 165 12.31 2.17 15.13
N GLU A 166 11.52 2.19 16.20
CA GLU A 166 11.10 0.99 16.92
C GLU A 166 10.33 0.01 16.00
N LEU A 167 9.46 0.52 15.13
CA LEU A 167 8.72 -0.29 14.18
C LEU A 167 9.65 -0.94 13.14
N MET A 168 10.66 -0.21 12.63
CA MET A 168 11.65 -0.76 11.69
C MET A 168 12.49 -1.88 12.29
N GLU A 169 12.79 -1.82 13.59
CA GLU A 169 13.57 -2.87 14.28
C GLU A 169 12.78 -4.18 14.48
N LYS A 170 11.46 -4.13 14.34
CA LYS A 170 10.56 -5.28 14.51
C LYS A 170 10.19 -5.98 13.19
N GLU A 171 10.59 -5.42 12.04
CA GLU A 171 10.44 -6.01 10.71
C GLU A 171 11.48 -7.11 10.49
#